data_61a1f0b122bfbcf67818eb21ab137cb3
#
_entry.id   61a1f0b122bfbcf67818eb21ab137cb3
#
_cell.length_a   1.000
_cell.length_b   1.000
_cell.length_c   1.000
_cell.angle_alpha   90.00
_cell.angle_beta   90.00
_cell.angle_gamma   90.00
#
_symmetry.space_group_name_H-M   'P 1'
#
loop_
_entity.id
_entity.type
_entity.pdbx_description
1 polymer ?
#
loop_
_entity_poly.entity_id
_entity_poly.type
_entity_poly.pdbx_seq_one_letter_code
_entity_poly.pdbx_strand_id
1 'polypeptide(L)'
;MRLDKFLKVSRILKRRTVAQEACNGGKIDVNGRPSKPGCQLKIGDIVCVHFAGGALTFRVKDLRETVKKDEADSMYEIMVDNA
;
A
#
# COMPACT_ATOMS: atom_id res chain seq x y z
N MET A 1 -8.54 4.49 -6.72
CA MET A 1 -7.08 4.57 -7.03
C MET A 1 -6.50 3.18 -7.11
N ARG A 2 -5.66 2.93 -8.07
CA ARG A 2 -4.98 1.64 -8.23
C ARG A 2 -4.00 1.41 -7.09
N LEU A 3 -3.87 0.16 -6.69
CA LEU A 3 -2.97 -0.26 -5.61
C LEU A 3 -1.52 0.16 -5.87
N ASP A 4 -0.99 -0.10 -7.08
CA ASP A 4 0.38 0.25 -7.42
C ASP A 4 0.62 1.77 -7.36
N LYS A 5 -0.34 2.55 -7.82
CA LYS A 5 -0.25 4.01 -7.74
C LYS A 5 -0.27 4.49 -6.29
N PHE A 6 -1.15 3.93 -5.47
CA PHE A 6 -1.23 4.30 -4.05
C PHE A 6 0.09 4.06 -3.32
N LEU A 7 0.71 2.91 -3.56
CA LEU A 7 1.98 2.56 -2.91
C LEU A 7 3.09 3.53 -3.28
N LYS A 8 3.07 4.03 -4.51
CA LYS A 8 4.06 5.02 -4.96
C LYS A 8 3.74 6.41 -4.42
N VAL A 9 2.50 6.87 -4.52
CA VAL A 9 2.08 8.22 -4.10
C VAL A 9 2.24 8.37 -2.60
N SER A 10 1.88 7.36 -1.81
CA SER A 10 2.04 7.36 -0.35
C SER A 10 3.49 7.20 0.09
N ARG A 11 4.41 6.98 -0.86
CA ARG A 11 5.85 6.79 -0.62
C ARG A 11 6.19 5.56 0.22
N ILE A 12 5.27 4.61 0.34
CA ILE A 12 5.55 3.31 0.95
C ILE A 12 6.56 2.56 0.10
N LEU A 13 6.41 2.62 -1.23
CA LEU A 13 7.40 2.14 -2.18
C LEU A 13 7.85 3.30 -3.07
N LYS A 14 9.14 3.34 -3.40
CA LYS A 14 9.73 4.46 -4.13
C LYS A 14 9.32 4.50 -5.60
N ARG A 15 9.06 3.34 -6.20
CA ARG A 15 8.78 3.22 -7.62
C ARG A 15 7.52 2.42 -7.86
N ARG A 16 6.71 2.87 -8.83
CA ARG A 16 5.50 2.16 -9.21
C ARG A 16 5.79 0.78 -9.80
N THR A 17 6.92 0.65 -10.52
CA THR A 17 7.34 -0.64 -11.08
C THR A 17 7.65 -1.65 -9.97
N VAL A 18 8.26 -1.21 -8.88
CA VAL A 18 8.51 -2.07 -7.71
C VAL A 18 7.18 -2.51 -7.09
N ALA A 19 6.21 -1.61 -7.00
CA ALA A 19 4.88 -1.95 -6.50
C ALA A 19 4.20 -2.99 -7.41
N GLN A 20 4.31 -2.83 -8.72
CA GLN A 20 3.74 -3.78 -9.68
C GLN A 20 4.37 -5.17 -9.54
N GLU A 21 5.69 -5.22 -9.42
CA GLU A 21 6.42 -6.48 -9.24
C GLU A 21 6.01 -7.18 -7.94
N ALA A 22 5.88 -6.41 -6.86
CA ALA A 22 5.48 -6.96 -5.56
C ALA A 22 4.05 -7.53 -5.63
N CYS A 23 3.13 -6.81 -6.27
CA CYS A 23 1.76 -7.30 -6.45
C CYS A 23 1.74 -8.59 -7.29
N ASN A 24 2.46 -8.59 -8.41
CA ASN A 24 2.51 -9.76 -9.29
C ASN A 24 3.20 -10.96 -8.64
N GLY A 25 4.09 -10.70 -7.69
CA GLY A 25 4.76 -11.74 -6.93
C GLY A 25 3.97 -12.27 -5.74
N GLY A 26 2.74 -11.79 -5.54
CA GLY A 26 1.90 -12.20 -4.42
C GLY A 26 2.34 -11.66 -3.08
N LYS A 27 3.08 -10.55 -3.06
CA LYS A 27 3.64 -9.99 -1.84
C LYS A 27 2.81 -8.85 -1.25
N ILE A 28 1.69 -8.52 -1.86
CA ILE A 28 0.81 -7.46 -1.36
C ILE A 28 -0.61 -7.99 -1.29
N ASP A 29 -1.18 -7.92 -0.10
CA ASP A 29 -2.55 -8.33 0.16
C ASP A 29 -3.42 -7.11 0.42
N VAL A 30 -4.65 -7.14 -0.06
CA VAL A 30 -5.68 -6.15 0.28
C VAL A 30 -6.81 -6.91 0.95
N ASN A 31 -7.11 -6.54 2.19
CA ASN A 31 -8.13 -7.21 3.00
C ASN A 31 -7.92 -8.73 3.10
N GLY A 32 -6.65 -9.12 3.25
CA GLY A 32 -6.27 -10.52 3.42
C GLY A 32 -6.16 -11.35 2.13
N ARG A 33 -6.26 -10.71 0.97
CA ARG A 33 -6.19 -11.40 -0.33
C ARG A 33 -5.05 -10.85 -1.19
N PRO A 34 -4.21 -11.71 -1.78
CA PRO A 34 -3.22 -11.27 -2.74
C PRO A 34 -3.89 -10.49 -3.87
N SER A 35 -3.38 -9.33 -4.19
CA SER A 35 -4.05 -8.42 -5.11
C SER A 35 -3.12 -7.98 -6.23
N LYS A 36 -3.71 -7.75 -7.40
CA LYS A 36 -2.99 -7.30 -8.59
C LYS A 36 -2.70 -5.79 -8.52
N PRO A 37 -1.74 -5.29 -9.30
CA PRO A 37 -1.41 -3.86 -9.30
C PRO A 37 -2.60 -2.95 -9.59
N GLY A 38 -3.52 -3.41 -10.44
CA GLY A 38 -4.71 -2.66 -10.82
C GLY A 38 -5.86 -2.70 -9.83
N CYS A 39 -5.70 -3.38 -8.71
CA CYS A 39 -6.74 -3.45 -7.68
C CYS A 39 -7.15 -2.04 -7.25
N GLN A 40 -8.44 -1.77 -7.22
CA GLN A 40 -8.97 -0.46 -6.81
C GLN A 40 -9.08 -0.41 -5.30
N LEU A 41 -8.34 0.52 -4.70
CA LEU A 41 -8.39 0.74 -3.26
C LEU A 41 -9.52 1.68 -2.88
N LYS A 42 -10.05 1.48 -1.69
CA LYS A 42 -11.05 2.33 -1.07
C LYS A 42 -10.56 2.76 0.31
N ILE A 43 -11.03 3.89 0.77
CA ILE A 43 -10.75 4.33 2.14
C ILE A 43 -11.24 3.26 3.11
N GLY A 44 -10.39 2.90 4.05
CA GLY A 44 -10.66 1.84 5.03
C GLY A 44 -10.11 0.47 4.66
N ASP A 45 -9.63 0.27 3.42
CA ASP A 45 -9.01 -0.99 3.04
C ASP A 45 -7.74 -1.24 3.86
N ILE A 46 -7.51 -2.50 4.22
CA ILE A 46 -6.31 -2.92 4.94
C ILE A 46 -5.36 -3.55 3.93
N VAL A 47 -4.15 -3.00 3.86
CA VAL A 47 -3.12 -3.45 2.92
C VAL A 47 -1.94 -3.99 3.71
N CYS A 48 -1.44 -5.15 3.30
CA CYS A 48 -0.26 -5.76 3.89
C CYS A 48 0.80 -5.94 2.81
N VAL A 49 1.98 -5.36 3.03
CA VAL A 49 3.13 -5.47 2.13
C VAL A 49 4.15 -6.38 2.78
N HIS A 50 4.50 -7.48 2.10
CA HIS A 50 5.46 -8.45 2.61
C HIS A 50 6.86 -8.16 2.08
N PHE A 51 7.79 -7.95 2.99
CA PHE A 51 9.21 -7.73 2.68
C PHE A 51 10.02 -8.93 3.13
N ALA A 52 11.27 -9.01 2.68
CA ALA A 52 12.18 -10.08 3.08
C ALA A 52 12.38 -10.16 4.60
N GLY A 53 12.36 -9.02 5.29
CA GLY A 53 12.57 -8.95 6.73
C GLY A 53 11.31 -8.81 7.57
N GLY A 54 10.12 -8.90 6.98
CA GLY A 54 8.88 -8.73 7.73
C GLY A 54 7.74 -8.24 6.86
N ALA A 55 6.73 -7.65 7.50
CA ALA A 55 5.56 -7.15 6.81
C ALA A 55 5.14 -5.79 7.38
N LEU A 56 4.58 -4.95 6.51
CA LEU A 56 3.97 -3.68 6.88
C LEU A 56 2.49 -3.75 6.59
N THR A 57 1.66 -3.56 7.62
CA THR A 57 0.21 -3.52 7.48
C THR A 57 -0.29 -2.11 7.78
N PHE A 58 -1.13 -1.58 6.91
CA PHE A 58 -1.68 -0.26 7.09
C PHE A 58 -3.11 -0.18 6.58
N ARG A 59 -3.84 0.82 7.07
CA ARG A 59 -5.19 1.14 6.61
C ARG A 59 -5.14 2.36 5.70
N VAL A 60 -5.87 2.31 4.59
CA VAL A 60 -6.00 3.43 3.67
C VAL A 60 -6.88 4.51 4.32
N LYS A 61 -6.34 5.72 4.48
CA LYS A 61 -7.05 6.85 5.08
C LYS A 61 -7.48 7.90 4.05
N ASP A 62 -6.74 8.03 2.95
CA ASP A 62 -7.02 9.02 1.94
C ASP A 62 -6.55 8.52 0.58
N LEU A 63 -7.22 8.98 -0.47
CA LEU A 63 -6.91 8.57 -1.86
C LEU A 63 -6.64 9.83 -2.67
N ARG A 64 -5.45 10.40 -2.51
CA ARG A 64 -5.03 11.59 -3.25
C ARG A 64 -4.17 11.20 -4.44
N GLU A 65 -4.40 11.84 -5.57
CA GLU A 65 -3.62 11.62 -6.79
C GLU A 65 -2.17 12.07 -6.63
N THR A 66 -1.95 13.14 -5.87
CA THR A 66 -0.62 13.64 -5.57
C THR A 66 -0.57 14.15 -4.13
N VAL A 67 0.57 13.97 -3.47
CA VAL A 67 0.79 14.51 -2.13
C VAL A 67 2.20 15.05 -2.04
N LYS A 68 2.39 16.04 -1.17
CA LYS A 68 3.72 16.52 -0.82
C LYS A 68 4.41 15.49 0.06
N LYS A 69 5.74 15.51 0.07
CA LYS A 69 6.55 14.55 0.82
C LYS A 69 6.17 14.50 2.30
N ASP A 70 5.92 15.66 2.90
CA ASP A 70 5.56 15.78 4.31
C ASP A 70 4.11 15.38 4.61
N GLU A 71 3.28 15.20 3.57
CA GLU A 71 1.88 14.80 3.71
C GLU A 71 1.63 13.34 3.33
N ALA A 72 2.64 12.66 2.81
CA ALA A 72 2.46 11.31 2.28
C ALA A 72 1.97 10.31 3.34
N ASP A 73 2.43 10.45 4.58
CA ASP A 73 2.06 9.56 5.67
C ASP A 73 0.62 9.79 6.16
N SER A 74 -0.02 10.90 5.76
CA SER A 74 -1.43 11.13 6.09
C SER A 74 -2.38 10.28 5.25
N MET A 75 -1.88 9.63 4.20
CA MET A 75 -2.70 8.77 3.33
C MET A 75 -2.97 7.40 3.94
N TYR A 76 -2.24 7.01 4.97
CA TYR A 76 -2.36 5.69 5.59
C TYR A 76 -2.11 5.76 7.08
N GLU A 77 -2.58 4.73 7.76
CA GLU A 77 -2.36 4.54 9.19
C GLU A 77 -1.71 3.18 9.41
N ILE A 78 -0.50 3.20 9.97
CA ILE A 78 0.20 1.96 10.27
C ILE A 78 -0.57 1.20 11.35
N MET A 79 -0.84 -0.07 11.09
CA MET A 79 -1.49 -0.95 12.05
C MET A 79 -0.41 -1.74 12.77
N VAL A 80 -0.29 -1.51 14.07
CA VAL A 80 0.65 -2.25 14.91
C VAL A 80 -0.05 -3.52 15.36
N ASP A 81 0.52 -4.66 14.98
CA ASP A 81 0.02 -5.93 15.48
C ASP A 81 0.66 -6.20 16.84
N ASN A 82 -0.16 -6.08 17.87
CA ASN A 82 0.26 -6.29 19.27
C ASN A 82 0.03 -7.74 19.71
N ALA A 83 0.18 -8.64 18.79
CA ALA A 83 0.01 -10.06 19.09
C ALA A 83 1.03 -10.56 20.10
#